data_438af57f441feb3e9474ea4db0e4c064
#
_entry.id   438af57f441feb3e9474ea4db0e4c064
#
_cell.length_a   1.000
_cell.length_b   1.000
_cell.length_c   1.000
_cell.angle_alpha   90.00
_cell.angle_beta   90.00
_cell.angle_gamma   90.00
#
_symmetry.space_group_name_H-M   'P 1'
#
loop_
_entity.id
_entity.type
_entity.pdbx_description
1 polymer ?
#
loop_
_entity_poly.entity_id
_entity_poly.type
_entity_poly.pdbx_seq_one_letter_code
_entity_poly.pdbx_strand_id
1 'polypeptide(L)'
;QVEIIELIKIAQDVLDTRSSLEVDLNNNGAEDKDAMLALLSVGTSAGGARPKAVLAFNEDYSQVRSGQTDVPDGFTHYLMKFDGVSEHNVNKETFGDPMGYGAMEYVYHQMALKCGIEMMPCKLLQEGDRQHFITQRFDRVGNEKIHIQSLNGLAHVDYKKPGSFSYEEIFNVNRHLRLTAAEAEQLFRRMVFNVVSRNHDDHSKNFGYMLVDNQWKLAPAYDLAYSYKPNSFWVDQHWMTLNGKRDNFEMADFLSFEKLSPIFNEQRIRQILEEVIEAVSSWTSL
;
A
#
# COMPACT_ATOMS: atom_id res chain seq x y z
N GLN A 1 -17.20 20.64 -7.79
CA GLN A 1 -16.60 20.56 -6.45
C GLN A 1 -17.34 19.46 -5.70
N VAL A 2 -16.64 18.42 -5.27
CA VAL A 2 -17.24 17.27 -4.56
C VAL A 2 -16.86 17.41 -3.09
N GLU A 3 -17.84 17.29 -2.20
CA GLU A 3 -17.58 17.28 -0.75
C GLU A 3 -17.17 15.88 -0.29
N ILE A 4 -16.29 15.78 0.70
CA ILE A 4 -15.76 14.51 1.19
C ILE A 4 -16.88 13.62 1.77
N ILE A 5 -17.87 14.24 2.42
CA ILE A 5 -19.06 13.52 2.94
C ILE A 5 -19.83 12.82 1.83
N GLU A 6 -19.98 13.46 0.66
CA GLU A 6 -20.64 12.85 -0.49
C GLU A 6 -19.84 11.68 -1.06
N LEU A 7 -18.49 11.80 -1.10
CA LEU A 7 -17.61 10.73 -1.54
C LEU A 7 -17.71 9.48 -0.63
N ILE A 8 -17.80 9.67 0.67
CA ILE A 8 -17.93 8.57 1.63
C ILE A 8 -19.25 7.85 1.47
N LYS A 9 -20.35 8.62 1.34
CA LYS A 9 -21.68 8.04 1.12
C LYS A 9 -21.71 7.20 -0.16
N ILE A 10 -21.17 7.74 -1.25
CA ILE A 10 -21.08 7.02 -2.53
C ILE A 10 -20.16 5.78 -2.37
N ALA A 11 -19.03 5.90 -1.68
CA ALA A 11 -18.13 4.76 -1.46
C ALA A 11 -18.81 3.65 -0.65
N GLN A 12 -19.62 3.98 0.36
CA GLN A 12 -20.41 3.03 1.12
C GLN A 12 -21.50 2.37 0.25
N ASP A 13 -22.26 3.18 -0.49
CA ASP A 13 -23.30 2.69 -1.38
C ASP A 13 -22.75 1.75 -2.46
N VAL A 14 -21.55 2.06 -2.99
CA VAL A 14 -20.83 1.22 -3.95
C VAL A 14 -20.42 -0.13 -3.35
N LEU A 15 -19.95 -0.14 -2.10
CA LEU A 15 -19.58 -1.38 -1.42
C LEU A 15 -20.80 -2.25 -1.17
N ASP A 16 -21.88 -1.65 -0.70
CA ASP A 16 -23.09 -2.36 -0.33
C ASP A 16 -23.87 -2.91 -1.56
N THR A 17 -23.70 -2.27 -2.72
CA THR A 17 -24.44 -2.59 -3.97
C THR A 17 -23.58 -3.24 -5.07
N ARG A 18 -22.35 -3.64 -4.79
CA ARG A 18 -21.39 -4.17 -5.79
C ARG A 18 -21.95 -5.27 -6.70
N SER A 19 -22.89 -6.09 -6.18
CA SER A 19 -23.52 -7.19 -6.92
C SER A 19 -24.77 -6.76 -7.72
N SER A 20 -25.33 -5.57 -7.47
CA SER A 20 -26.56 -5.07 -8.09
C SER A 20 -26.36 -3.86 -9.01
N LEU A 21 -25.16 -3.31 -9.09
CA LEU A 21 -24.85 -2.08 -9.82
C LEU A 21 -24.97 -2.17 -11.35
N GLU A 22 -24.98 -3.35 -11.93
CA GLU A 22 -25.28 -3.52 -13.37
C GLU A 22 -26.72 -3.17 -13.74
N VAL A 23 -27.64 -3.08 -12.78
CA VAL A 23 -29.08 -2.94 -13.01
C VAL A 23 -29.59 -1.50 -12.89
N ASP A 24 -28.97 -0.65 -12.06
CA ASP A 24 -29.52 0.67 -11.69
C ASP A 24 -28.91 1.91 -12.37
N LEU A 25 -27.93 1.76 -13.24
CA LEU A 25 -27.23 2.86 -13.93
C LEU A 25 -28.12 3.68 -14.88
N ASN A 26 -29.38 3.31 -15.04
CA ASN A 26 -30.28 3.96 -16.02
C ASN A 26 -31.05 5.18 -15.49
N ASN A 27 -31.04 5.50 -14.19
CA ASN A 27 -32.00 6.46 -13.61
C ASN A 27 -31.41 7.74 -12.99
N ASN A 28 -30.11 7.97 -12.92
CA ASN A 28 -29.52 9.16 -12.31
C ASN A 28 -28.86 10.10 -13.34
N GLY A 29 -28.80 11.40 -13.03
CA GLY A 29 -28.25 12.45 -13.93
C GLY A 29 -26.80 12.15 -14.36
N ALA A 30 -26.39 12.64 -15.53
CA ALA A 30 -25.14 12.29 -16.18
C ALA A 30 -23.89 12.65 -15.36
N GLU A 31 -23.92 13.75 -14.60
CA GLU A 31 -22.78 14.21 -13.79
C GLU A 31 -22.53 13.31 -12.56
N ASP A 32 -23.61 12.83 -11.91
CA ASP A 32 -23.52 11.88 -10.78
C ASP A 32 -23.05 10.51 -11.25
N LYS A 33 -23.43 10.09 -12.46
CA LYS A 33 -22.98 8.82 -13.06
C LYS A 33 -21.49 8.79 -13.33
N ASP A 34 -20.92 9.85 -13.86
CA ASP A 34 -19.51 9.91 -14.20
C ASP A 34 -18.63 9.94 -12.92
N ALA A 35 -19.08 10.65 -11.88
CA ALA A 35 -18.42 10.64 -10.57
C ALA A 35 -18.49 9.26 -9.90
N MET A 36 -19.65 8.60 -9.96
CA MET A 36 -19.85 7.25 -9.41
C MET A 36 -19.06 6.20 -10.18
N LEU A 37 -19.04 6.25 -11.51
CA LEU A 37 -18.24 5.34 -12.35
C LEU A 37 -16.74 5.56 -12.14
N ALA A 38 -16.31 6.81 -11.94
CA ALA A 38 -14.93 7.13 -11.62
C ALA A 38 -14.51 6.53 -10.26
N LEU A 39 -15.33 6.66 -9.23
CA LEU A 39 -15.12 6.03 -7.91
C LEU A 39 -15.12 4.50 -7.98
N LEU A 40 -16.06 3.92 -8.74
CA LEU A 40 -16.15 2.47 -8.96
C LEU A 40 -14.90 1.92 -9.65
N SER A 41 -14.45 2.57 -10.73
CA SER A 41 -13.30 2.10 -11.49
C SER A 41 -12.01 2.12 -10.65
N VAL A 42 -11.90 3.06 -9.71
CA VAL A 42 -10.75 3.16 -8.80
C VAL A 42 -10.80 2.11 -7.69
N GLY A 43 -11.96 1.91 -7.07
CA GLY A 43 -12.13 0.89 -6.04
C GLY A 43 -11.84 -0.52 -6.56
N THR A 44 -12.10 -0.79 -7.85
CA THR A 44 -11.85 -2.09 -8.49
C THR A 44 -10.44 -2.24 -9.06
N SER A 45 -9.82 -1.15 -9.55
CA SER A 45 -8.50 -1.19 -10.21
C SER A 45 -7.31 -1.12 -9.24
N ALA A 46 -7.48 -0.49 -8.08
CA ALA A 46 -6.40 -0.30 -7.12
C ALA A 46 -6.11 -1.53 -6.22
N GLY A 47 -6.94 -2.59 -6.29
CA GLY A 47 -6.82 -3.79 -5.46
C GLY A 47 -7.05 -3.53 -3.97
N GLY A 48 -7.26 -4.62 -3.20
CA GLY A 48 -7.47 -4.55 -1.74
C GLY A 48 -8.93 -4.41 -1.31
N ALA A 49 -9.19 -4.71 -0.03
CA ALA A 49 -10.54 -4.87 0.51
C ALA A 49 -11.22 -3.56 0.93
N ARG A 50 -10.46 -2.45 1.04
CA ARG A 50 -10.99 -1.18 1.53
C ARG A 50 -11.36 -0.23 0.41
N PRO A 51 -12.42 0.60 0.58
CA PRO A 51 -12.78 1.61 -0.39
C PRO A 51 -11.67 2.65 -0.53
N LYS A 52 -11.39 2.99 -1.77
CA LYS A 52 -10.31 3.89 -2.15
C LYS A 52 -10.81 4.84 -3.23
N ALA A 53 -10.27 6.07 -3.26
CA ALA A 53 -10.51 7.02 -4.34
C ALA A 53 -9.20 7.61 -4.84
N VAL A 54 -9.10 7.81 -6.16
CA VAL A 54 -8.01 8.60 -6.76
C VAL A 54 -8.50 10.03 -6.89
N LEU A 55 -7.84 10.91 -6.16
CA LEU A 55 -8.19 12.32 -6.03
C LEU A 55 -6.99 13.19 -6.36
N ALA A 56 -7.23 14.45 -6.68
CA ALA A 56 -6.20 15.44 -6.75
C ALA A 56 -6.58 16.64 -5.88
N PHE A 57 -5.63 17.13 -5.10
CA PHE A 57 -5.79 18.27 -4.21
C PHE A 57 -4.87 19.40 -4.65
N ASN A 58 -5.32 20.63 -4.45
CA ASN A 58 -4.44 21.80 -4.50
C ASN A 58 -3.54 21.85 -3.25
N GLU A 59 -2.60 22.78 -3.21
CA GLU A 59 -1.53 22.84 -2.20
C GLU A 59 -2.06 22.93 -0.76
N ASP A 60 -3.12 23.70 -0.53
CA ASP A 60 -3.74 23.91 0.79
C ASP A 60 -4.86 22.90 1.13
N TYR A 61 -5.14 21.95 0.23
CA TYR A 61 -6.20 20.94 0.35
C TYR A 61 -7.63 21.52 0.44
N SER A 62 -7.83 22.77 0.06
CA SER A 62 -9.14 23.40 0.03
C SER A 62 -9.99 22.99 -1.17
N GLN A 63 -9.37 22.47 -2.22
CA GLN A 63 -10.04 22.00 -3.43
C GLN A 63 -9.67 20.57 -3.76
N VAL A 64 -10.67 19.78 -4.13
CA VAL A 64 -10.52 18.40 -4.56
C VAL A 64 -11.09 18.20 -5.96
N ARG A 65 -10.44 17.37 -6.76
CA ARG A 65 -10.86 16.94 -8.10
C ARG A 65 -10.69 15.44 -8.27
N SER A 66 -11.35 14.88 -9.27
CA SER A 66 -11.05 13.52 -9.69
C SER A 66 -9.58 13.41 -10.11
N GLY A 67 -8.86 12.44 -9.57
CA GLY A 67 -7.48 12.17 -9.97
C GLY A 67 -7.34 11.28 -11.19
N GLN A 68 -8.44 10.95 -11.87
CA GLN A 68 -8.43 10.11 -13.08
C GLN A 68 -8.29 10.90 -14.37
N THR A 69 -8.64 12.18 -14.33
CA THR A 69 -8.53 13.11 -15.44
C THR A 69 -7.38 14.07 -15.22
N ASP A 70 -7.01 14.81 -16.26
CA ASP A 70 -6.06 15.90 -16.13
C ASP A 70 -6.59 16.97 -15.18
N VAL A 71 -5.71 17.51 -14.38
CA VAL A 71 -6.02 18.54 -13.38
C VAL A 71 -5.23 19.81 -13.68
N PRO A 72 -5.72 20.99 -13.21
CA PRO A 72 -5.00 22.25 -13.37
C PRO A 72 -3.63 22.22 -12.68
N ASP A 73 -2.73 23.11 -13.10
CA ASP A 73 -1.46 23.33 -12.43
C ASP A 73 -1.68 23.63 -10.94
N GLY A 74 -0.77 23.15 -10.09
CA GLY A 74 -0.85 23.30 -8.64
C GLY A 74 -1.67 22.22 -7.94
N PHE A 75 -2.23 21.25 -8.69
CA PHE A 75 -2.84 20.05 -8.10
C PHE A 75 -1.88 18.88 -8.08
N THR A 76 -1.94 18.10 -7.00
CA THR A 76 -1.17 16.87 -6.81
C THR A 76 -2.11 15.67 -6.68
N HIS A 77 -1.76 14.57 -7.33
CA HIS A 77 -2.55 13.35 -7.34
C HIS A 77 -2.29 12.49 -6.08
N TYR A 78 -3.37 12.00 -5.48
CA TYR A 78 -3.36 11.17 -4.27
C TYR A 78 -4.23 9.93 -4.44
N LEU A 79 -3.88 8.89 -3.70
CA LEU A 79 -4.77 7.80 -3.37
C LEU A 79 -5.31 8.05 -1.95
N MET A 80 -6.62 8.10 -1.80
CA MET A 80 -7.30 8.22 -0.52
C MET A 80 -7.92 6.89 -0.12
N LYS A 81 -7.69 6.47 1.12
CA LYS A 81 -8.37 5.34 1.76
C LYS A 81 -9.34 5.87 2.79
N PHE A 82 -10.61 5.47 2.68
CA PHE A 82 -11.65 5.93 3.57
C PHE A 82 -11.57 5.23 4.93
N ASP A 83 -11.70 6.01 6.00
CA ASP A 83 -11.81 5.51 7.37
C ASP A 83 -13.29 5.33 7.74
N GLY A 84 -13.60 4.32 8.56
CA GLY A 84 -14.97 4.08 9.03
C GLY A 84 -15.93 3.53 7.98
N VAL A 85 -15.42 3.04 6.84
CA VAL A 85 -16.22 2.41 5.78
C VAL A 85 -15.86 0.93 5.71
N SER A 86 -16.83 0.06 5.86
CA SER A 86 -16.66 -1.40 5.81
C SER A 86 -17.62 -2.04 4.81
N GLU A 87 -17.17 -3.07 4.12
CA GLU A 87 -18.07 -3.95 3.37
C GLU A 87 -18.98 -4.73 4.36
N HIS A 88 -20.28 -4.59 4.25
CA HIS A 88 -21.25 -5.39 4.99
C HIS A 88 -21.38 -6.80 4.40
N ASN A 89 -20.27 -7.50 4.26
CA ASN A 89 -20.28 -8.86 3.75
C ASN A 89 -20.02 -9.84 4.91
N VAL A 90 -21.07 -10.55 5.32
CA VAL A 90 -21.09 -11.49 6.44
C VAL A 90 -20.03 -12.61 6.31
N ASN A 91 -19.52 -12.83 5.10
CA ASN A 91 -18.55 -13.89 4.79
C ASN A 91 -17.08 -13.39 4.65
N LYS A 92 -16.82 -12.08 4.84
CA LYS A 92 -15.45 -11.54 4.80
C LYS A 92 -14.94 -11.30 6.22
N GLU A 93 -13.71 -11.74 6.48
CA GLU A 93 -13.01 -11.39 7.71
C GLU A 93 -12.84 -9.85 7.76
N THR A 94 -13.48 -9.24 8.75
CA THR A 94 -13.24 -7.83 9.09
C THR A 94 -12.15 -7.77 10.16
N PHE A 95 -11.16 -6.91 9.94
CA PHE A 95 -10.11 -6.63 10.92
C PHE A 95 -10.56 -5.47 11.81
N GLY A 96 -11.00 -5.78 13.03
CA GLY A 96 -11.30 -4.80 14.05
C GLY A 96 -12.38 -3.77 13.68
N ASP A 97 -12.40 -2.65 14.39
CA ASP A 97 -13.23 -1.50 14.08
C ASP A 97 -12.76 -0.90 12.73
N PRO A 98 -13.66 -0.64 11.78
CA PRO A 98 -13.31 0.04 10.54
C PRO A 98 -12.80 1.49 10.75
N MET A 99 -13.04 2.08 11.90
CA MET A 99 -12.48 3.38 12.30
C MET A 99 -11.06 3.23 12.87
N GLY A 100 -10.21 4.22 12.60
CA GLY A 100 -8.83 4.27 13.08
C GLY A 100 -7.79 3.63 12.16
N TYR A 101 -8.20 3.01 11.08
CA TYR A 101 -7.26 2.45 10.12
C TYR A 101 -6.43 3.51 9.40
N GLY A 102 -7.01 4.67 9.11
CA GLY A 102 -6.28 5.77 8.51
C GLY A 102 -5.14 6.25 9.41
N ALA A 103 -5.43 6.42 10.70
CA ALA A 103 -4.41 6.77 11.69
C ALA A 103 -3.32 5.70 11.82
N MET A 104 -3.70 4.41 11.82
CA MET A 104 -2.76 3.30 11.86
C MET A 104 -1.81 3.29 10.65
N GLU A 105 -2.33 3.45 9.42
CA GLU A 105 -1.47 3.53 8.23
C GLU A 105 -0.55 4.74 8.27
N TYR A 106 -1.01 5.86 8.82
CA TYR A 106 -0.17 7.04 8.99
C TYR A 106 0.96 6.81 10.00
N VAL A 107 0.70 6.16 11.13
CA VAL A 107 1.75 5.76 12.09
C VAL A 107 2.77 4.83 11.43
N TYR A 108 2.31 3.86 10.63
CA TYR A 108 3.20 2.96 9.87
C TYR A 108 4.06 3.72 8.86
N HIS A 109 3.49 4.71 8.18
CA HIS A 109 4.26 5.61 7.32
C HIS A 109 5.35 6.36 8.12
N GLN A 110 5.03 6.91 9.29
CA GLN A 110 6.01 7.61 10.12
C GLN A 110 7.13 6.67 10.61
N MET A 111 6.79 5.46 11.04
CA MET A 111 7.77 4.44 11.41
C MET A 111 8.67 4.05 10.23
N ALA A 112 8.09 3.83 9.05
CA ALA A 112 8.82 3.46 7.85
C ALA A 112 9.84 4.54 7.44
N LEU A 113 9.46 5.82 7.51
CA LEU A 113 10.39 6.93 7.27
C LEU A 113 11.54 6.95 8.29
N LYS A 114 11.26 6.70 9.58
CA LYS A 114 12.30 6.57 10.62
C LYS A 114 13.25 5.39 10.36
N CYS A 115 12.77 4.34 9.72
CA CYS A 115 13.59 3.20 9.28
C CYS A 115 14.41 3.50 8.01
N GLY A 116 14.35 4.70 7.45
CA GLY A 116 14.97 5.04 6.18
C GLY A 116 14.33 4.36 4.96
N ILE A 117 13.06 3.93 5.07
CA ILE A 117 12.29 3.38 3.96
C ILE A 117 11.72 4.55 3.15
N GLU A 118 11.94 4.51 1.84
CA GLU A 118 11.38 5.49 0.93
C GLU A 118 9.88 5.28 0.76
N MET A 119 9.11 6.30 1.11
CA MET A 119 7.66 6.38 0.90
C MET A 119 7.27 7.76 0.38
N MET A 120 6.15 7.81 -0.33
CA MET A 120 5.57 9.09 -0.74
C MET A 120 5.00 9.85 0.46
N PRO A 121 4.91 11.19 0.38
CA PRO A 121 4.24 11.98 1.42
C PRO A 121 2.81 11.49 1.68
N CYS A 122 2.49 11.34 2.95
CA CYS A 122 1.17 10.93 3.41
C CYS A 122 0.60 11.94 4.39
N LYS A 123 -0.72 12.01 4.48
CA LYS A 123 -1.43 12.86 5.45
C LYS A 123 -2.70 12.17 5.95
N LEU A 124 -3.21 12.67 7.06
CA LEU A 124 -4.56 12.39 7.53
C LEU A 124 -5.47 13.55 7.16
N LEU A 125 -6.58 13.21 6.54
CA LEU A 125 -7.65 14.15 6.22
C LEU A 125 -8.77 13.96 7.23
N GLN A 126 -8.98 14.96 8.08
CA GLN A 126 -9.98 14.90 9.16
C GLN A 126 -11.38 15.18 8.62
N GLU A 127 -12.33 14.32 8.98
CA GLU A 127 -13.76 14.51 8.75
C GLU A 127 -14.55 14.06 9.98
N GLY A 128 -14.99 15.01 10.78
CA GLY A 128 -15.60 14.69 12.08
C GLY A 128 -14.64 13.84 12.94
N ASP A 129 -15.09 12.65 13.34
CA ASP A 129 -14.29 11.69 14.10
C ASP A 129 -13.45 10.75 13.21
N ARG A 130 -13.53 10.85 11.88
CA ARG A 130 -12.82 10.02 10.93
C ARG A 130 -11.50 10.64 10.49
N GLN A 131 -10.51 9.80 10.25
CA GLN A 131 -9.19 10.19 9.78
C GLN A 131 -8.84 9.41 8.51
N HIS A 132 -9.14 10.00 7.36
CA HIS A 132 -8.85 9.37 6.07
C HIS A 132 -7.37 9.46 5.74
N PHE A 133 -6.77 8.34 5.37
CA PHE A 133 -5.38 8.29 4.95
C PHE A 133 -5.27 8.69 3.48
N ILE A 134 -4.43 9.68 3.18
CA ILE A 134 -4.09 10.04 1.82
C ILE A 134 -2.58 9.89 1.58
N THR A 135 -2.21 9.28 0.46
CA THR A 135 -0.83 9.15 0.03
C THR A 135 -0.66 9.73 -1.38
N GLN A 136 0.39 10.53 -1.57
CA GLN A 136 0.72 11.06 -2.89
C GLN A 136 1.04 9.91 -3.84
N ARG A 137 0.60 10.01 -5.07
CA ARG A 137 0.88 8.99 -6.09
C ARG A 137 2.29 9.17 -6.63
N PHE A 138 3.07 8.08 -6.61
CA PHE A 138 4.42 8.03 -7.19
C PHE A 138 4.39 7.81 -8.71
N ASP A 139 3.27 7.39 -9.25
CA ASP A 139 3.09 7.14 -10.68
C ASP A 139 2.52 8.34 -11.45
N ARG A 140 2.64 9.53 -10.86
CA ARG A 140 2.23 10.80 -11.47
C ARG A 140 3.28 11.89 -11.25
N VAL A 141 3.60 12.61 -12.34
CA VAL A 141 4.35 13.86 -12.32
C VAL A 141 3.48 14.90 -13.03
N GLY A 142 2.81 15.76 -12.25
CA GLY A 142 1.69 16.54 -12.78
C GLY A 142 0.64 15.62 -13.39
N ASN A 143 0.27 15.82 -14.65
CA ASN A 143 -0.66 14.97 -15.40
C ASN A 143 0.02 13.79 -16.12
N GLU A 144 1.34 13.76 -16.18
CA GLU A 144 2.08 12.67 -16.80
C GLU A 144 2.00 11.39 -15.97
N LYS A 145 1.81 10.26 -16.65
CA LYS A 145 1.69 8.93 -16.04
C LYS A 145 3.02 8.17 -16.20
N ILE A 146 3.60 7.77 -15.10
CA ILE A 146 4.75 6.86 -15.08
C ILE A 146 4.24 5.43 -15.19
N HIS A 147 4.82 4.62 -16.08
CA HIS A 147 4.49 3.21 -16.16
C HIS A 147 4.93 2.48 -14.89
N ILE A 148 3.99 1.77 -14.28
CA ILE A 148 4.24 0.95 -13.08
C ILE A 148 3.79 -0.48 -13.29
N GLN A 149 4.47 -1.40 -12.63
CA GLN A 149 4.03 -2.79 -12.55
C GLN A 149 4.32 -3.37 -11.15
N SER A 150 3.37 -4.14 -10.62
CA SER A 150 3.60 -4.87 -9.37
C SER A 150 4.52 -6.07 -9.59
N LEU A 151 5.19 -6.53 -8.54
CA LEU A 151 5.95 -7.78 -8.55
C LEU A 151 5.08 -8.96 -9.01
N ASN A 152 3.82 -9.00 -8.58
CA ASN A 152 2.85 -9.99 -9.03
C ASN A 152 2.72 -10.02 -10.56
N GLY A 153 2.65 -8.85 -11.21
CA GLY A 153 2.56 -8.74 -12.67
C GLY A 153 3.87 -9.08 -13.37
N LEU A 154 5.02 -8.64 -12.83
CA LEU A 154 6.34 -8.89 -13.43
C LEU A 154 6.77 -10.35 -13.34
N ALA A 155 6.56 -10.97 -12.17
CA ALA A 155 7.00 -12.33 -11.89
C ALA A 155 5.92 -13.40 -12.13
N HIS A 156 4.71 -12.99 -12.57
CA HIS A 156 3.55 -13.88 -12.75
C HIS A 156 3.21 -14.72 -11.51
N VAL A 157 3.33 -14.13 -10.33
CA VAL A 157 3.09 -14.79 -9.05
C VAL A 157 1.60 -14.84 -8.72
N ASP A 158 1.10 -15.97 -8.28
CA ASP A 158 -0.25 -16.06 -7.74
C ASP A 158 -0.28 -15.52 -6.30
N TYR A 159 -0.61 -14.24 -6.15
CA TYR A 159 -0.68 -13.58 -4.85
C TYR A 159 -1.76 -14.15 -3.90
N LYS A 160 -2.62 -15.05 -4.37
CA LYS A 160 -3.66 -15.71 -3.54
C LYS A 160 -3.15 -16.97 -2.85
N LYS A 161 -1.90 -17.37 -3.12
CA LYS A 161 -1.28 -18.55 -2.52
C LYS A 161 -0.20 -18.12 -1.51
N PRO A 162 -0.49 -18.18 -0.20
CA PRO A 162 0.50 -17.88 0.83
C PRO A 162 1.73 -18.78 0.69
N GLY A 163 2.93 -18.21 0.86
CA GLY A 163 4.20 -18.93 0.77
C GLY A 163 4.62 -19.37 -0.63
N SER A 164 3.88 -18.93 -1.68
CA SER A 164 4.24 -19.26 -3.08
C SER A 164 5.41 -18.43 -3.63
N PHE A 165 5.86 -17.42 -2.90
CA PHE A 165 6.96 -16.55 -3.26
C PHE A 165 7.77 -16.15 -2.03
N SER A 166 9.06 -15.90 -2.22
CA SER A 166 9.97 -15.57 -1.12
C SER A 166 10.61 -14.20 -1.30
N TYR A 167 11.13 -13.64 -0.22
CA TYR A 167 11.92 -12.42 -0.29
C TYR A 167 13.20 -12.63 -1.12
N GLU A 168 13.82 -13.80 -1.04
CA GLU A 168 14.98 -14.16 -1.85
C GLU A 168 14.67 -14.10 -3.36
N GLU A 169 13.47 -14.53 -3.75
CA GLU A 169 13.03 -14.44 -5.16
C GLU A 169 12.80 -12.99 -5.60
N ILE A 170 12.33 -12.10 -4.73
CA ILE A 170 12.25 -10.66 -5.04
C ILE A 170 13.65 -10.11 -5.37
N PHE A 171 14.67 -10.48 -4.59
CA PHE A 171 16.04 -10.04 -4.88
C PHE A 171 16.55 -10.57 -6.22
N ASN A 172 16.13 -11.76 -6.64
CA ASN A 172 16.42 -12.26 -7.98
C ASN A 172 15.73 -11.42 -9.07
N VAL A 173 14.47 -11.04 -8.87
CA VAL A 173 13.75 -10.12 -9.79
C VAL A 173 14.49 -8.78 -9.86
N ASN A 174 14.87 -8.19 -8.73
CA ASN A 174 15.64 -6.93 -8.68
C ASN A 174 16.94 -7.03 -9.49
N ARG A 175 17.64 -8.16 -9.39
CA ARG A 175 18.88 -8.40 -10.16
C ARG A 175 18.61 -8.49 -11.67
N HIS A 176 17.54 -9.17 -12.08
CA HIS A 176 17.14 -9.22 -13.50
C HIS A 176 16.75 -7.85 -14.05
N LEU A 177 16.11 -7.02 -13.24
CA LEU A 177 15.76 -5.64 -13.56
C LEU A 177 16.96 -4.67 -13.46
N ARG A 178 18.13 -5.14 -13.01
CA ARG A 178 19.38 -4.37 -12.83
C ARG A 178 19.22 -3.21 -11.85
N LEU A 179 18.46 -3.43 -10.78
CA LEU A 179 18.32 -2.42 -9.73
C LEU A 179 19.64 -2.21 -8.98
N THR A 180 19.79 -1.03 -8.40
CA THR A 180 20.99 -0.61 -7.69
C THR A 180 21.14 -1.28 -6.31
N ALA A 181 22.32 -1.20 -5.73
CA ALA A 181 22.56 -1.65 -4.37
C ALA A 181 21.71 -0.89 -3.33
N ALA A 182 21.45 0.41 -3.55
CA ALA A 182 20.59 1.20 -2.70
C ALA A 182 19.13 0.70 -2.73
N GLU A 183 18.62 0.33 -3.90
CA GLU A 183 17.28 -0.24 -4.03
C GLU A 183 17.19 -1.65 -3.42
N ALA A 184 18.27 -2.43 -3.48
CA ALA A 184 18.34 -3.72 -2.79
C ALA A 184 18.31 -3.52 -1.26
N GLU A 185 19.00 -2.51 -0.73
CA GLU A 185 18.91 -2.16 0.69
C GLU A 185 17.51 -1.67 1.07
N GLN A 186 16.86 -0.85 0.25
CA GLN A 186 15.48 -0.43 0.46
C GLN A 186 14.54 -1.64 0.57
N LEU A 187 14.70 -2.64 -0.30
CA LEU A 187 13.90 -3.87 -0.22
C LEU A 187 14.18 -4.66 1.07
N PHE A 188 15.44 -4.77 1.47
CA PHE A 188 15.82 -5.45 2.71
C PHE A 188 15.21 -4.76 3.94
N ARG A 189 15.26 -3.42 4.00
CA ARG A 189 14.61 -2.63 5.06
C ARG A 189 13.11 -2.88 5.13
N ARG A 190 12.43 -2.93 3.97
CA ARG A 190 10.98 -3.24 3.90
C ARG A 190 10.66 -4.63 4.42
N MET A 191 11.47 -5.63 4.06
CA MET A 191 11.34 -7.00 4.58
C MET A 191 11.46 -7.02 6.11
N VAL A 192 12.51 -6.42 6.65
CA VAL A 192 12.72 -6.34 8.11
C VAL A 192 11.57 -5.59 8.77
N PHE A 193 11.14 -4.47 8.19
CA PHE A 193 10.00 -3.69 8.70
C PHE A 193 8.72 -4.52 8.74
N ASN A 194 8.37 -5.23 7.66
CA ASN A 194 7.18 -6.08 7.62
C ASN A 194 7.21 -7.12 8.74
N VAL A 195 8.37 -7.76 8.97
CA VAL A 195 8.52 -8.76 10.04
C VAL A 195 8.38 -8.13 11.42
N VAL A 196 9.12 -7.05 11.71
CA VAL A 196 9.17 -6.43 13.04
C VAL A 196 7.85 -5.74 13.39
N SER A 197 7.19 -5.09 12.42
CA SER A 197 5.93 -4.36 12.62
C SER A 197 4.68 -5.23 12.48
N ARG A 198 4.83 -6.53 12.23
CA ARG A 198 3.71 -7.47 11.97
C ARG A 198 2.81 -7.05 10.80
N ASN A 199 3.41 -6.57 9.73
CA ASN A 199 2.72 -6.40 8.47
C ASN A 199 2.74 -7.73 7.69
N HIS A 200 1.84 -8.65 8.03
CA HIS A 200 1.76 -9.98 7.43
C HIS A 200 1.10 -9.99 6.04
N ASP A 201 0.49 -8.88 5.62
CA ASP A 201 -0.08 -8.71 4.27
C ASP A 201 1.01 -8.31 3.24
N ASP A 202 2.18 -8.90 3.36
CA ASP A 202 3.37 -8.63 2.57
C ASP A 202 3.39 -9.38 1.23
N HIS A 203 2.23 -9.49 0.57
CA HIS A 203 2.09 -10.21 -0.69
C HIS A 203 2.69 -9.44 -1.90
N SER A 204 2.89 -10.16 -3.01
CA SER A 204 3.59 -9.65 -4.21
C SER A 204 2.93 -8.43 -4.90
N LYS A 205 1.68 -8.09 -4.59
CA LYS A 205 1.06 -6.85 -5.08
C LYS A 205 1.51 -5.59 -4.32
N ASN A 206 2.03 -5.75 -3.10
CA ASN A 206 2.49 -4.64 -2.26
C ASN A 206 3.96 -4.25 -2.54
N PHE A 207 4.55 -4.83 -3.60
CA PHE A 207 5.85 -4.44 -4.14
C PHE A 207 5.67 -3.98 -5.58
N GLY A 208 6.09 -2.75 -5.86
CA GLY A 208 5.94 -2.12 -7.18
C GLY A 208 7.27 -1.71 -7.79
N TYR A 209 7.25 -1.57 -9.09
CA TYR A 209 8.36 -1.09 -9.90
C TYR A 209 7.87 -0.03 -10.87
N MET A 210 8.69 0.98 -11.11
CA MET A 210 8.44 2.09 -12.03
C MET A 210 9.40 2.01 -13.21
N LEU A 211 8.92 2.32 -14.40
CA LEU A 211 9.77 2.49 -15.57
C LEU A 211 10.03 3.99 -15.79
N VAL A 212 11.24 4.43 -15.45
CA VAL A 212 11.69 5.82 -15.59
C VAL A 212 12.90 5.84 -16.52
N ASP A 213 12.87 6.66 -17.57
CA ASP A 213 13.96 6.79 -18.55
C ASP A 213 14.40 5.41 -19.13
N ASN A 214 13.44 4.56 -19.44
CA ASN A 214 13.66 3.19 -19.91
C ASN A 214 14.45 2.28 -18.93
N GLN A 215 14.48 2.64 -17.65
CA GLN A 215 15.08 1.85 -16.58
C GLN A 215 14.06 1.52 -15.52
N TRP A 216 14.04 0.28 -15.09
CA TRP A 216 13.25 -0.13 -13.95
C TRP A 216 13.84 0.42 -12.66
N LYS A 217 12.97 0.91 -11.79
CA LYS A 217 13.27 1.40 -10.44
C LYS A 217 12.34 0.73 -9.45
N LEU A 218 12.81 0.51 -8.24
CA LEU A 218 11.93 0.11 -7.14
C LEU A 218 10.99 1.27 -6.81
N ALA A 219 9.69 1.04 -6.82
CA ALA A 219 8.74 2.07 -6.39
C ALA A 219 8.89 2.37 -4.89
N PRO A 220 8.57 3.59 -4.42
CA PRO A 220 8.41 3.86 -2.99
C PRO A 220 7.50 2.82 -2.34
N ALA A 221 7.71 2.53 -1.05
CA ALA A 221 6.86 1.59 -0.33
C ALA A 221 5.43 2.13 -0.19
N TYR A 222 4.47 1.24 -0.17
CA TYR A 222 3.04 1.55 -0.01
C TYR A 222 2.33 0.38 0.67
N ASP A 223 1.14 0.64 1.16
CA ASP A 223 0.26 -0.36 1.79
C ASP A 223 0.93 -1.05 3.00
N LEU A 224 1.67 -0.26 3.79
CA LEU A 224 2.26 -0.70 5.05
C LEU A 224 1.28 -0.44 6.18
N ALA A 225 0.83 -1.51 6.86
CA ALA A 225 -0.10 -1.43 7.97
C ALA A 225 0.03 -2.64 8.89
N TYR A 226 -0.44 -2.52 10.13
CA TYR A 226 -0.60 -3.69 10.98
C TYR A 226 -1.57 -4.68 10.35
N SER A 227 -1.11 -5.89 10.13
CA SER A 227 -1.88 -6.93 9.43
C SER A 227 -1.61 -8.30 10.06
N TYR A 228 -1.97 -8.46 11.34
CA TYR A 228 -1.86 -9.72 12.04
C TYR A 228 -3.16 -10.08 12.75
N LYS A 229 -3.65 -11.29 12.53
CA LYS A 229 -4.80 -11.86 13.23
C LYS A 229 -4.59 -13.35 13.40
N PRO A 230 -4.53 -13.86 14.66
CA PRO A 230 -4.40 -15.30 14.92
C PRO A 230 -5.50 -16.10 14.24
N ASN A 231 -5.13 -17.24 13.67
CA ASN A 231 -6.02 -18.16 12.94
C ASN A 231 -6.67 -17.59 11.67
N SER A 232 -6.22 -16.43 11.17
CA SER A 232 -6.66 -15.93 9.87
C SER A 232 -5.92 -16.66 8.75
N PHE A 233 -6.64 -17.09 7.72
CA PHE A 233 -6.02 -17.65 6.52
C PHE A 233 -5.07 -16.63 5.84
N TRP A 234 -5.41 -15.34 5.94
CA TRP A 234 -4.74 -14.28 5.19
C TRP A 234 -3.52 -13.70 5.92
N VAL A 235 -3.56 -13.55 7.23
CA VAL A 235 -2.59 -12.74 7.98
C VAL A 235 -2.18 -13.34 9.34
N ASP A 236 -2.41 -14.63 9.56
CA ASP A 236 -1.85 -15.33 10.73
C ASP A 236 -0.32 -15.44 10.64
N GLN A 237 0.17 -15.66 9.43
CA GLN A 237 1.58 -15.70 9.09
C GLN A 237 1.87 -14.74 7.94
N HIS A 238 3.13 -14.40 7.72
CA HIS A 238 3.56 -13.62 6.56
C HIS A 238 3.13 -14.28 5.25
N TRP A 239 2.81 -13.45 4.27
CA TRP A 239 2.42 -13.93 2.95
C TRP A 239 3.59 -14.49 2.18
N MET A 240 4.76 -13.82 2.27
CA MET A 240 6.02 -14.31 1.70
C MET A 240 6.80 -15.17 2.66
N THR A 241 7.68 -16.00 2.12
CA THR A 241 8.66 -16.71 2.92
C THR A 241 9.97 -15.93 3.04
N LEU A 242 10.65 -16.10 4.17
CA LEU A 242 12.02 -15.70 4.44
C LEU A 242 12.76 -16.92 4.94
N ASN A 243 13.80 -17.34 4.25
CA ASN A 243 14.55 -18.57 4.52
C ASN A 243 13.65 -19.82 4.67
N GLY A 244 12.59 -19.87 3.84
CA GLY A 244 11.61 -20.95 3.84
C GLY A 244 10.58 -20.91 4.97
N LYS A 245 10.63 -19.94 5.89
CA LYS A 245 9.69 -19.74 6.99
C LYS A 245 8.68 -18.63 6.65
N ARG A 246 7.52 -18.64 7.30
CA ARG A 246 6.51 -17.58 7.23
C ARG A 246 6.23 -16.92 8.58
N ASP A 247 6.82 -17.41 9.64
CA ASP A 247 6.79 -16.87 11.01
C ASP A 247 8.00 -17.35 11.82
N ASN A 248 8.04 -16.99 13.11
CA ASN A 248 9.08 -17.41 14.05
C ASN A 248 10.49 -17.18 13.51
N PHE A 249 10.71 -15.99 12.92
CA PHE A 249 11.99 -15.63 12.35
C PHE A 249 13.04 -15.43 13.42
N GLU A 250 14.25 -15.89 13.13
CA GLU A 250 15.44 -15.76 13.95
C GLU A 250 16.52 -14.96 13.22
N MET A 251 17.54 -14.51 13.92
CA MET A 251 18.67 -13.80 13.33
C MET A 251 19.27 -14.54 12.13
N ALA A 252 19.36 -15.87 12.21
CA ALA A 252 19.92 -16.72 11.14
C ALA A 252 19.15 -16.60 9.82
N ASP A 253 17.83 -16.32 9.88
CA ASP A 253 17.00 -16.16 8.68
C ASP A 253 17.40 -14.88 7.91
N PHE A 254 17.65 -13.79 8.62
CA PHE A 254 18.12 -12.53 8.02
C PHE A 254 19.57 -12.64 7.53
N LEU A 255 20.43 -13.31 8.29
CA LEU A 255 21.83 -13.54 7.90
C LEU A 255 21.95 -14.43 6.64
N SER A 256 20.92 -15.19 6.27
CA SER A 256 20.91 -15.97 5.03
C SER A 256 21.11 -15.08 3.78
N PHE A 257 20.81 -13.77 3.88
CA PHE A 257 20.97 -12.79 2.80
C PHE A 257 22.42 -12.44 2.48
N GLU A 258 23.39 -12.77 3.36
CA GLU A 258 24.81 -12.63 3.04
C GLU A 258 25.21 -13.39 1.76
N LYS A 259 24.52 -14.50 1.48
CA LYS A 259 24.75 -15.32 0.28
C LYS A 259 24.17 -14.71 -0.99
N LEU A 260 23.23 -13.77 -0.87
CA LEU A 260 22.53 -13.19 -2.01
C LEU A 260 23.26 -11.99 -2.61
N SER A 261 23.94 -11.20 -1.80
CA SER A 261 24.64 -10.01 -2.27
C SER A 261 25.75 -9.58 -1.32
N PRO A 262 26.91 -9.17 -1.82
CA PRO A 262 28.04 -8.71 -0.98
C PRO A 262 27.75 -7.42 -0.20
N ILE A 263 26.67 -6.70 -0.51
CA ILE A 263 26.24 -5.52 0.28
C ILE A 263 25.67 -5.93 1.64
N PHE A 264 25.19 -7.17 1.77
CA PHE A 264 24.58 -7.70 2.99
C PHE A 264 25.61 -8.54 3.76
N ASN A 265 26.57 -7.88 4.43
CA ASN A 265 27.38 -8.55 5.43
C ASN A 265 26.66 -8.54 6.79
N GLU A 266 27.09 -9.41 7.72
CA GLU A 266 26.48 -9.54 9.04
C GLU A 266 26.37 -8.20 9.77
N GLN A 267 27.40 -7.37 9.73
CA GLN A 267 27.39 -6.05 10.39
C GLN A 267 26.26 -5.16 9.84
N ARG A 268 26.10 -5.09 8.51
CA ARG A 268 25.06 -4.26 7.88
C ARG A 268 23.67 -4.81 8.16
N ILE A 269 23.49 -6.12 8.11
CA ILE A 269 22.21 -6.78 8.43
C ILE A 269 21.81 -6.46 9.88
N ARG A 270 22.71 -6.62 10.84
CA ARG A 270 22.43 -6.31 12.25
C ARG A 270 22.11 -4.85 12.46
N GLN A 271 22.85 -3.95 11.83
CA GLN A 271 22.59 -2.52 11.90
C GLN A 271 21.18 -2.16 11.39
N ILE A 272 20.77 -2.71 10.23
CA ILE A 272 19.41 -2.45 9.70
C ILE A 272 18.35 -3.01 10.64
N LEU A 273 18.54 -4.19 11.20
CA LEU A 273 17.63 -4.78 12.17
C LEU A 273 17.48 -3.90 13.42
N GLU A 274 18.56 -3.39 13.96
CA GLU A 274 18.56 -2.50 15.13
C GLU A 274 17.83 -1.19 14.82
N GLU A 275 18.15 -0.54 13.70
CA GLU A 275 17.48 0.69 13.23
C GLU A 275 15.96 0.50 13.10
N VAL A 276 15.53 -0.62 12.52
CA VAL A 276 14.10 -0.91 12.32
C VAL A 276 13.41 -1.24 13.66
N ILE A 277 14.03 -2.05 14.51
CA ILE A 277 13.48 -2.37 15.84
C ILE A 277 13.31 -1.10 16.68
N GLU A 278 14.29 -0.21 16.69
CA GLU A 278 14.23 1.07 17.41
C GLU A 278 13.07 1.92 16.89
N ALA A 279 12.99 2.10 15.58
CA ALA A 279 11.94 2.89 14.96
C ALA A 279 10.53 2.33 15.22
N VAL A 280 10.35 1.01 15.06
CA VAL A 280 9.05 0.35 15.33
C VAL A 280 8.70 0.43 16.81
N SER A 281 9.66 0.28 17.72
CA SER A 281 9.42 0.39 19.17
C SER A 281 8.93 1.77 19.61
N SER A 282 9.15 2.81 18.79
CA SER A 282 8.68 4.17 19.07
C SER A 282 7.22 4.43 18.70
N TRP A 283 6.47 3.43 18.23
CA TRP A 283 5.10 3.57 17.70
C TRP A 283 4.12 4.24 18.68
N THR A 284 4.27 4.02 19.99
CA THR A 284 3.39 4.63 21.03
C THR A 284 3.58 6.13 21.19
N SER A 285 4.63 6.71 20.63
CA SER A 285 4.92 8.14 20.67
C SER A 285 4.56 8.88 19.38
N LEU A 286 4.01 8.17 18.39
CA LEU A 286 3.59 8.68 17.10
C LEU A 286 2.07 8.87 17.04
#